data_a10ab65b6008251527b2770da00be887
#
_entry.id   a10ab65b6008251527b2770da00be887
#
_cell.length_a   1.000
_cell.length_b   1.000
_cell.length_c   1.000
_cell.angle_alpha   90.00
_cell.angle_beta   90.00
_cell.angle_gamma   90.00
#
_symmetry.space_group_name_H-M   'P 1'
#
loop_
_entity.id
_entity.type
_entity.pdbx_description
1 polymer ?
#
loop_
_entity_poly.entity_id
_entity_poly.type
_entity_poly.pdbx_seq_one_letter_code
_entity_poly.pdbx_strand_id
1 'polypeptide(L)'
;MKRSIMAYCQGKQGAVKEYPFGPEPEVYKVGGKMFAFIYEGEGDTFRINLKCDPVIAGNLREQLESVKPGYHMNKKHWNTVIVDGSLSLTEIHDMIDHSYSLVVSKLPRSQRDLLQE
;
A
#
# COMPACT_ATOMS: atom_id res chain seq x y z
N MET A 1 -13.52 8.64 -0.43
CA MET A 1 -12.08 8.47 -0.19
C MET A 1 -11.55 7.12 -0.68
N LYS A 2 -12.24 6.03 -0.44
CA LYS A 2 -11.79 4.71 -0.91
C LYS A 2 -11.58 4.67 -2.41
N ARG A 3 -12.51 5.20 -3.19
CA ARG A 3 -12.42 5.23 -4.64
C ARG A 3 -11.20 6.02 -5.12
N SER A 4 -10.90 7.15 -4.48
CA SER A 4 -9.71 7.96 -4.81
C SER A 4 -8.43 7.19 -4.54
N ILE A 5 -8.37 6.46 -3.43
CA ILE A 5 -7.19 5.68 -3.05
C ILE A 5 -7.00 4.50 -3.99
N MET A 6 -8.08 3.82 -4.35
CA MET A 6 -8.05 2.75 -5.35
C MET A 6 -7.52 3.27 -6.69
N ALA A 7 -8.04 4.42 -7.13
CA ALA A 7 -7.60 5.05 -8.38
C ALA A 7 -6.12 5.44 -8.32
N TYR A 8 -5.66 5.91 -7.16
CA TYR A 8 -4.27 6.29 -6.98
C TYR A 8 -3.34 5.08 -7.11
N CYS A 9 -3.69 3.97 -6.48
CA CYS A 9 -2.92 2.73 -6.60
C CYS A 9 -2.91 2.22 -8.05
N GLN A 10 -4.08 2.21 -8.68
CA GLN A 10 -4.23 1.74 -10.06
C GLN A 10 -3.46 2.63 -11.04
N GLY A 11 -3.33 3.91 -10.72
CA GLY A 11 -2.64 4.89 -11.56
C GLY A 11 -1.12 4.83 -11.48
N LYS A 12 -0.55 4.06 -10.57
CA LYS A 12 0.90 3.90 -10.51
C LYS A 12 1.37 3.16 -11.76
N GLN A 13 2.51 3.57 -12.30
CA GLN A 13 3.01 3.00 -13.54
C GLN A 13 3.26 1.50 -13.40
N GLY A 14 2.66 0.73 -14.31
CA GLY A 14 2.78 -0.72 -14.30
C GLY A 14 1.92 -1.43 -13.26
N ALA A 15 1.03 -0.70 -12.57
CA ALA A 15 0.18 -1.29 -11.54
C ALA A 15 -0.90 -2.17 -12.16
N VAL A 16 -1.08 -3.36 -11.58
CA VAL A 16 -2.10 -4.32 -11.99
C VAL A 16 -2.92 -4.69 -10.75
N LYS A 17 -4.24 -4.60 -10.85
CA LYS A 17 -5.15 -4.99 -9.79
C LYS A 17 -5.55 -6.46 -9.96
N GLU A 18 -5.47 -7.24 -8.88
CA GLU A 18 -5.83 -8.66 -8.88
C GLU A 18 -6.59 -9.01 -7.60
N TYR A 19 -7.22 -10.17 -7.61
CA TYR A 19 -7.93 -10.74 -6.47
C TYR A 19 -7.43 -12.16 -6.21
N PRO A 20 -6.15 -12.34 -5.85
CA PRO A 20 -5.54 -13.67 -5.76
C PRO A 20 -6.07 -14.52 -4.60
N PHE A 21 -6.71 -13.89 -3.62
CA PHE A 21 -7.19 -14.58 -2.41
C PHE A 21 -8.71 -14.70 -2.34
N GLY A 22 -9.44 -14.26 -3.38
CA GLY A 22 -10.89 -14.26 -3.40
C GLY A 22 -11.42 -12.86 -3.65
N PRO A 23 -12.70 -12.58 -3.31
CA PRO A 23 -13.27 -11.25 -3.56
C PRO A 23 -12.61 -10.12 -2.75
N GLU A 24 -11.86 -10.49 -1.71
CA GLU A 24 -11.15 -9.54 -0.85
C GLU A 24 -9.87 -10.21 -0.35
N PRO A 25 -8.77 -9.48 -0.19
CA PRO A 25 -8.58 -8.06 -0.51
C PRO A 25 -8.32 -7.82 -1.99
N GLU A 26 -8.52 -6.57 -2.44
CA GLU A 26 -7.99 -6.13 -3.72
C GLU A 26 -6.49 -5.98 -3.57
N VAL A 27 -5.73 -6.53 -4.51
CA VAL A 27 -4.27 -6.49 -4.46
C VAL A 27 -3.73 -5.76 -5.66
N TYR A 28 -2.81 -4.83 -5.41
CA TYR A 28 -2.13 -4.07 -6.46
C TYR A 28 -0.69 -4.52 -6.54
N LYS A 29 -0.25 -4.88 -7.73
CA LYS A 29 1.09 -5.39 -8.02
C LYS A 29 1.81 -4.52 -9.02
N VAL A 30 3.13 -4.53 -8.94
CA VAL A 30 4.00 -3.98 -9.97
C VAL A 30 5.14 -4.98 -10.20
N GLY A 31 5.39 -5.33 -11.46
CA GLY A 31 6.41 -6.33 -11.78
C GLY A 31 6.16 -7.68 -11.12
N GLY A 32 4.91 -8.04 -10.89
CA GLY A 32 4.53 -9.29 -10.23
C GLY A 32 4.65 -9.27 -8.71
N LYS A 33 5.04 -8.13 -8.12
CA LYS A 33 5.20 -8.00 -6.67
C LYS A 33 4.10 -7.12 -6.09
N MET A 34 3.56 -7.50 -4.93
CA MET A 34 2.47 -6.79 -4.27
C MET A 34 2.99 -5.54 -3.57
N PHE A 35 2.28 -4.40 -3.73
CA PHE A 35 2.62 -3.18 -3.01
C PHE A 35 1.46 -2.59 -2.21
N ALA A 36 0.23 -3.03 -2.46
CA ALA A 36 -0.93 -2.56 -1.70
C ALA A 36 -2.00 -3.64 -1.65
N PHE A 37 -2.62 -3.77 -0.47
CA PHE A 37 -3.78 -4.64 -0.25
C PHE A 37 -4.88 -3.78 0.34
N ILE A 38 -6.05 -3.72 -0.29
CA ILE A 38 -7.19 -2.95 0.21
C ILE A 38 -8.24 -3.91 0.72
N TYR A 39 -8.56 -3.80 2.03
CA TYR A 39 -9.56 -4.61 2.71
C TYR A 39 -10.81 -3.77 2.95
N GLU A 40 -11.97 -4.40 2.83
CA GLU A 40 -13.22 -3.78 3.22
C GLU A 40 -13.25 -3.54 4.73
N GLY A 41 -13.98 -2.52 5.14
CA GLY A 41 -14.22 -2.23 6.55
C GLY A 41 -15.71 -2.01 6.77
N GLU A 42 -16.05 -1.40 7.90
CA GLU A 42 -17.41 -1.08 8.23
C GLU A 42 -17.74 0.36 7.81
N GLY A 43 -18.86 0.55 7.12
CA GLY A 43 -19.27 1.85 6.62
C GLY A 43 -18.26 2.40 5.64
N ASP A 44 -17.81 3.62 5.88
CA ASP A 44 -16.83 4.31 5.02
C ASP A 44 -15.39 4.01 5.43
N THR A 45 -15.18 3.24 6.49
CA THR A 45 -13.86 2.89 6.99
C THR A 45 -13.33 1.65 6.26
N PHE A 46 -12.07 1.66 5.90
CA PHE A 46 -11.42 0.50 5.29
C PHE A 46 -9.94 0.47 5.71
N ARG A 47 -9.24 -0.57 5.33
CA ARG A 47 -7.83 -0.76 5.68
C ARG A 47 -7.00 -0.96 4.42
N ILE A 48 -5.77 -0.46 4.45
CA ILE A 48 -4.82 -0.70 3.39
C ILE A 48 -3.51 -1.18 3.99
N ASN A 49 -3.00 -2.31 3.50
CA ASN A 49 -1.67 -2.78 3.87
C ASN A 49 -0.66 -2.24 2.87
N LEU A 50 0.39 -1.62 3.36
CA LEU A 50 1.44 -1.02 2.55
C LEU A 50 2.81 -1.43 3.07
N LYS A 51 3.72 -1.72 2.15
CA LYS A 51 5.10 -2.00 2.50
C LYS A 51 5.78 -0.73 2.99
N CYS A 52 6.67 -0.87 3.96
CA CYS A 52 7.33 0.29 4.56
C CYS A 52 8.72 -0.10 5.05
N ASP A 53 9.66 0.83 4.95
CA ASP A 53 10.97 0.69 5.58
C ASP A 53 10.77 0.45 7.08
N PRO A 54 11.48 -0.52 7.70
CA PRO A 54 11.23 -0.86 9.11
C PRO A 54 11.38 0.29 10.10
N VAL A 55 12.34 1.18 9.90
CA VAL A 55 12.52 2.34 10.79
C VAL A 55 11.37 3.32 10.64
N ILE A 56 11.01 3.62 9.41
CA ILE A 56 9.87 4.51 9.12
C ILE A 56 8.58 3.89 9.63
N ALA A 57 8.41 2.58 9.45
CA ALA A 57 7.22 1.85 9.92
C ALA A 57 7.03 2.02 11.42
N GLY A 58 8.10 1.82 12.19
CA GLY A 58 8.07 1.99 13.64
C GLY A 58 7.69 3.41 14.04
N ASN A 59 8.28 4.40 13.39
CA ASN A 59 7.99 5.81 13.69
C ASN A 59 6.54 6.16 13.38
N LEU A 60 6.01 5.69 12.25
CA LEU A 60 4.61 5.95 11.89
C LEU A 60 3.65 5.32 12.89
N ARG A 61 3.95 4.10 13.36
CA ARG A 61 3.11 3.42 14.36
C ARG A 61 3.09 4.16 15.69
N GLU A 62 4.21 4.78 16.08
CA GLU A 62 4.27 5.57 17.31
C GLU A 62 3.53 6.88 17.18
N GLN A 63 3.64 7.55 16.03
CA GLN A 63 3.10 8.90 15.83
C GLN A 63 1.64 8.91 15.41
N LEU A 64 1.18 7.87 14.69
CA LEU A 64 -0.15 7.85 14.09
C LEU A 64 -0.94 6.66 14.60
N GLU A 65 -2.03 6.94 15.30
CA GLU A 65 -2.89 5.91 15.86
C GLU A 65 -3.50 5.01 14.78
N SER A 66 -3.74 5.55 13.58
CA SER A 66 -4.32 4.83 12.46
C SER A 66 -3.34 3.88 11.77
N VAL A 67 -2.06 3.91 12.14
CA VAL A 67 -1.04 3.03 11.56
C VAL A 67 -0.68 1.92 12.54
N LYS A 68 -0.89 0.67 12.12
CA LYS A 68 -0.68 -0.53 12.94
C LYS A 68 0.29 -1.48 12.23
N PRO A 69 0.87 -2.46 12.96
CA PRO A 69 1.64 -3.52 12.31
C PRO A 69 0.79 -4.23 11.25
N GLY A 70 1.44 -4.69 10.18
CA GLY A 70 0.73 -5.27 9.04
C GLY A 70 -0.09 -6.50 9.38
N TYR A 71 -1.40 -6.41 9.19
CA TYR A 71 -2.35 -7.49 9.44
C TYR A 71 -2.15 -8.60 8.41
N HIS A 72 -1.94 -9.84 8.87
CA HIS A 72 -1.63 -11.01 8.03
C HIS A 72 -0.37 -10.86 7.18
N MET A 73 0.53 -9.93 7.54
CA MET A 73 1.75 -9.65 6.80
C MET A 73 2.96 -9.74 7.71
N ASN A 74 4.15 -9.71 7.11
CA ASN A 74 5.38 -9.55 7.88
C ASN A 74 5.38 -8.16 8.53
N LYS A 75 5.30 -8.12 9.85
CA LYS A 75 5.08 -6.89 10.60
C LYS A 75 6.31 -5.97 10.64
N LYS A 76 7.47 -6.47 10.26
CA LYS A 76 8.68 -5.66 10.15
C LYS A 76 8.64 -4.77 8.90
N HIS A 77 8.06 -5.28 7.81
CA HIS A 77 8.10 -4.63 6.51
C HIS A 77 6.75 -4.10 6.02
N TRP A 78 5.67 -4.33 6.77
CA TRP A 78 4.32 -3.94 6.35
C TRP A 78 3.59 -3.25 7.47
N ASN A 79 2.85 -2.19 7.11
CA ASN A 79 1.92 -1.50 7.98
C ASN A 79 0.49 -1.68 7.49
N THR A 80 -0.44 -1.68 8.42
CA THR A 80 -1.87 -1.56 8.11
C THR A 80 -2.28 -0.13 8.45
N VAL A 81 -2.80 0.57 7.48
CA VAL A 81 -3.30 1.94 7.65
C VAL A 81 -4.82 1.88 7.70
N ILE A 82 -5.40 2.35 8.80
CA ILE A 82 -6.86 2.43 8.96
C ILE A 82 -7.30 3.74 8.36
N VAL A 83 -8.12 3.67 7.30
CA VAL A 83 -8.60 4.86 6.60
C VAL A 83 -10.00 5.19 7.14
N ASP A 84 -10.04 6.12 8.09
CA ASP A 84 -11.25 6.51 8.81
C ASP A 84 -11.43 8.04 8.84
N GLY A 85 -10.67 8.75 8.01
CA GLY A 85 -10.72 10.21 7.97
C GLY A 85 -9.71 10.90 8.88
N SER A 86 -8.99 10.15 9.72
CA SER A 86 -8.00 10.75 10.63
C SER A 86 -6.72 11.17 9.92
N LEU A 87 -6.41 10.55 8.77
CA LEU A 87 -5.25 10.91 7.96
C LEU A 87 -5.71 11.63 6.70
N SER A 88 -4.92 12.60 6.25
CA SER A 88 -5.20 13.31 5.00
C SER A 88 -4.94 12.39 3.80
N LEU A 89 -5.57 12.71 2.69
CA LEU A 89 -5.34 11.99 1.44
C LEU A 89 -3.88 12.09 1.02
N THR A 90 -3.23 13.25 1.24
CA THR A 90 -1.82 13.45 0.93
C THR A 90 -0.94 12.50 1.75
N GLU A 91 -1.21 12.36 3.05
CA GLU A 91 -0.46 11.44 3.90
C GLU A 91 -0.57 9.99 3.41
N ILE A 92 -1.78 9.58 3.02
CA ILE A 92 -2.02 8.23 2.53
C ILE A 92 -1.32 8.03 1.18
N HIS A 93 -1.39 9.02 0.28
CA HIS A 93 -0.69 8.98 -1.01
C HIS A 93 0.82 8.83 -0.81
N ASP A 94 1.41 9.55 0.15
CA ASP A 94 2.84 9.44 0.44
C ASP A 94 3.21 8.03 0.90
N MET A 95 2.36 7.41 1.71
CA MET A 95 2.58 6.03 2.16
C MET A 95 2.48 5.03 1.00
N ILE A 96 1.55 5.25 0.08
CA ILE A 96 1.41 4.42 -1.13
C ILE A 96 2.64 4.59 -2.01
N ASP A 97 3.10 5.82 -2.22
CA ASP A 97 4.29 6.12 -3.02
C ASP A 97 5.53 5.42 -2.44
N HIS A 98 5.67 5.46 -1.13
CA HIS A 98 6.78 4.82 -0.44
C HIS A 98 6.76 3.30 -0.66
N SER A 99 5.59 2.68 -0.48
CA SER A 99 5.42 1.25 -0.70
C SER A 99 5.75 0.85 -2.14
N TYR A 100 5.20 1.59 -3.10
CA TYR A 100 5.46 1.36 -4.52
C TYR A 100 6.96 1.46 -4.82
N SER A 101 7.61 2.51 -4.34
CA SER A 101 9.04 2.74 -4.58
C SER A 101 9.90 1.63 -4.00
N LEU A 102 9.57 1.14 -2.81
CA LEU A 102 10.29 0.03 -2.19
C LEU A 102 10.19 -1.23 -3.04
N VAL A 103 8.99 -1.54 -3.53
CA VAL A 103 8.79 -2.73 -4.36
C VAL A 103 9.55 -2.60 -5.67
N VAL A 104 9.43 -1.45 -6.35
CA VAL A 104 10.13 -1.20 -7.61
C VAL A 104 11.64 -1.33 -7.43
N SER A 105 12.18 -0.83 -6.32
CA SER A 105 13.62 -0.88 -6.05
C SER A 105 14.17 -2.32 -5.97
N LYS A 106 13.30 -3.29 -5.69
CA LYS A 106 13.69 -4.70 -5.60
C LYS A 106 13.48 -5.48 -6.90
N LEU A 107 12.91 -4.86 -7.91
CA LEU A 107 12.70 -5.52 -9.20
C LEU A 107 14.02 -5.64 -9.96
N PRO A 108 14.14 -6.65 -10.86
CA PRO A 108 15.27 -6.72 -11.77
C PRO A 108 15.42 -5.43 -12.57
N ARG A 109 16.66 -5.07 -12.90
CA ARG A 109 16.97 -3.81 -13.59
C ARG A 109 16.16 -3.65 -14.89
N SER A 110 16.02 -4.71 -15.66
CA SER A 110 15.26 -4.66 -16.91
C SER A 110 13.82 -4.22 -16.70
N GLN A 111 13.19 -4.70 -15.62
CA GLN A 111 11.82 -4.30 -15.29
C GLN A 111 11.73 -2.88 -14.75
N ARG A 112 12.72 -2.48 -13.92
CA ARG A 112 12.76 -1.11 -13.41
C ARG A 112 12.93 -0.09 -14.53
N ASP A 113 13.76 -0.39 -15.51
CA ASP A 113 14.00 0.51 -16.64
C ASP A 113 12.73 0.75 -17.45
N LEU A 114 11.89 -0.28 -17.61
CA LEU A 114 10.60 -0.14 -18.30
C LEU A 114 9.66 0.81 -17.56
N LEU A 115 9.76 0.87 -16.25
CA LEU A 115 8.89 1.72 -15.43
C LEU A 115 9.35 3.19 -15.40
N GLN A 116 10.53 3.47 -15.86
CA GLN A 116 11.09 4.83 -15.86
C GLN A 116 10.92 5.57 -17.18
N GLU A 117 10.30 4.92 -18.16
CA GLU A 117 10.05 5.53 -19.49
C GLU A 117 8.86 6.48 -19.52
#